data_d50f596802a7e4f0d044e2281de85732
#
_entry.id   d50f596802a7e4f0d044e2281de85732
#
_cell.length_a   1.000
_cell.length_b   1.000
_cell.length_c   1.000
_cell.angle_alpha   90.00
_cell.angle_beta   90.00
_cell.angle_gamma   90.00
#
_symmetry.space_group_name_H-M   'P 1'
#
loop_
_entity.id
_entity.type
_entity.pdbx_description
1 polymer ?
#
loop_
_entity_poly.entity_id
_entity_poly.type
_entity_poly.pdbx_seq_one_letter_code
_entity_poly.pdbx_strand_id
1 'polypeptide(L)'
;MQKIHSMKKICVFCGSSMGFNPIYREKAAELGRVLADNGCELLYGGGSVGLMKVIADVMMERHCKVIGTITQHLMDMHVGHEAIDEMIVVETMAERKKVLEDMADGFIVLPGGIGTMDEFFETYVLSQLRVFDKPVALFNVNHYYDGIVQFIDHIANEGFMRREHAENLIVSDDPQEMLEKMKQFQPADVKKWVVEIKEQVRSEELGVRS
;
A
#
# COMPACT_ATOMS: atom_id res chain seq x y z
N MET A 1 -6.01 -2.59 25.98
CA MET A 1 -5.71 -3.73 25.08
C MET A 1 -5.44 -3.15 23.70
N GLN A 2 -4.24 -3.34 23.15
CA GLN A 2 -3.96 -2.97 21.76
C GLN A 2 -4.87 -3.77 20.82
N LYS A 3 -5.50 -3.08 19.89
CA LYS A 3 -6.35 -3.73 18.88
C LYS A 3 -5.41 -4.38 17.86
N ILE A 4 -5.34 -5.71 17.84
CA ILE A 4 -4.63 -6.45 16.81
C ILE A 4 -5.52 -6.43 15.55
N HIS A 5 -4.99 -5.92 14.44
CA HIS A 5 -5.70 -5.93 13.18
C HIS A 5 -5.65 -7.33 12.55
N SER A 6 -6.80 -7.83 12.12
CA SER A 6 -6.85 -9.01 11.25
C SER A 6 -6.26 -8.62 9.88
N MET A 7 -5.16 -9.26 9.47
CA MET A 7 -4.53 -9.07 8.15
C MET A 7 -4.91 -10.25 7.26
N LYS A 8 -6.19 -10.37 6.94
CA LYS A 8 -6.66 -11.48 6.10
C LYS A 8 -6.53 -11.19 4.62
N LYS A 9 -6.86 -9.99 4.19
CA LYS A 9 -6.81 -9.55 2.79
C LYS A 9 -5.76 -8.46 2.64
N ILE A 10 -4.63 -8.80 2.03
CA ILE A 10 -3.54 -7.86 1.79
C ILE A 10 -3.55 -7.41 0.33
N CYS A 11 -3.68 -6.11 0.12
CA CYS A 11 -3.51 -5.52 -1.20
C CYS A 11 -2.01 -5.27 -1.47
N VAL A 12 -1.52 -5.77 -2.60
CA VAL A 12 -0.14 -5.57 -3.02
C VAL A 12 -0.09 -4.75 -4.30
N PHE A 13 0.49 -3.55 -4.19
CA PHE A 13 0.83 -2.71 -5.33
C PHE A 13 2.26 -3.00 -5.77
N CYS A 14 2.49 -3.20 -7.07
CA CYS A 14 3.81 -3.53 -7.58
C CYS A 14 3.93 -3.25 -9.09
N GLY A 15 5.17 -3.29 -9.58
CA GLY A 15 5.45 -3.01 -10.97
C GLY A 15 4.88 -4.05 -11.96
N SER A 16 4.39 -3.56 -13.10
CA SER A 16 4.12 -4.37 -14.30
C SER A 16 5.39 -4.82 -15.03
N SER A 17 6.56 -4.48 -14.47
CA SER A 17 7.89 -4.92 -14.91
C SER A 17 8.59 -5.68 -13.78
N MET A 18 9.57 -6.53 -14.13
CA MET A 18 10.42 -7.24 -13.16
C MET A 18 11.53 -6.34 -12.58
N GLY A 19 11.79 -5.18 -13.17
CA GLY A 19 13.04 -4.44 -12.93
C GLY A 19 14.26 -5.18 -13.52
N PHE A 20 15.42 -4.55 -13.44
CA PHE A 20 16.66 -5.15 -13.98
C PHE A 20 17.36 -6.06 -12.98
N ASN A 21 17.23 -5.78 -11.67
CA ASN A 21 17.87 -6.59 -10.63
C ASN A 21 16.95 -7.78 -10.26
N PRO A 22 17.46 -9.03 -10.35
CA PRO A 22 16.68 -10.23 -10.02
C PRO A 22 16.17 -10.26 -8.58
N ILE A 23 16.78 -9.50 -7.66
CA ILE A 23 16.35 -9.42 -6.26
C ILE A 23 14.88 -8.98 -6.11
N TYR A 24 14.37 -8.15 -7.03
CA TYR A 24 12.97 -7.71 -6.97
C TYR A 24 11.99 -8.87 -7.17
N ARG A 25 12.29 -9.76 -8.13
CA ARG A 25 11.52 -10.99 -8.36
C ARG A 25 11.62 -11.94 -7.17
N GLU A 26 12.83 -12.14 -6.64
CA GLU A 26 13.08 -13.04 -5.51
C GLU A 26 12.31 -12.59 -4.27
N LYS A 27 12.35 -11.30 -3.96
CA LYS A 27 11.66 -10.70 -2.82
C LYS A 27 10.14 -10.62 -3.02
N ALA A 28 9.64 -10.44 -4.23
CA ALA A 28 8.21 -10.55 -4.51
C ALA A 28 7.69 -11.98 -4.26
N ALA A 29 8.46 -12.99 -4.68
CA ALA A 29 8.14 -14.39 -4.41
C ALA A 29 8.25 -14.72 -2.90
N GLU A 30 9.23 -14.17 -2.19
CA GLU A 30 9.37 -14.30 -0.74
C GLU A 30 8.16 -13.72 0.00
N LEU A 31 7.74 -12.50 -0.36
CA LEU A 31 6.54 -11.88 0.19
C LEU A 31 5.31 -12.77 -0.04
N GLY A 32 5.12 -13.28 -1.25
CA GLY A 32 4.01 -14.20 -1.55
C GLY A 32 4.00 -15.44 -0.63
N ARG A 33 5.17 -16.04 -0.38
CA ARG A 33 5.29 -17.17 0.57
C ARG A 33 4.92 -16.77 1.99
N VAL A 34 5.43 -15.65 2.48
CA VAL A 34 5.13 -15.14 3.83
C VAL A 34 3.65 -14.85 3.99
N LEU A 35 3.00 -14.21 3.02
CA LEU A 35 1.56 -13.96 3.06
C LEU A 35 0.77 -15.27 3.10
N ALA A 36 1.13 -16.25 2.27
CA ALA A 36 0.49 -17.55 2.23
C ALA A 36 0.65 -18.31 3.56
N ASP A 37 1.86 -18.35 4.13
CA ASP A 37 2.16 -19.03 5.39
C ASP A 37 1.43 -18.39 6.59
N ASN A 38 1.04 -17.11 6.47
CA ASN A 38 0.21 -16.40 7.45
C ASN A 38 -1.30 -16.47 7.14
N GLY A 39 -1.74 -17.24 6.16
CA GLY A 39 -3.15 -17.45 5.81
C GLY A 39 -3.83 -16.21 5.19
N CYS A 40 -3.05 -15.34 4.55
CA CYS A 40 -3.56 -14.16 3.87
C CYS A 40 -4.14 -14.52 2.49
N GLU A 41 -5.11 -13.72 2.06
CA GLU A 41 -5.61 -13.65 0.68
C GLU A 41 -4.90 -12.48 -0.04
N LEU A 42 -4.57 -12.64 -1.32
CA LEU A 42 -3.97 -11.57 -2.12
C LEU A 42 -5.04 -10.77 -2.84
N LEU A 43 -4.99 -9.44 -2.68
CA LEU A 43 -5.62 -8.48 -3.58
C LEU A 43 -4.53 -7.79 -4.40
N TYR A 44 -4.78 -7.55 -5.69
CA TYR A 44 -3.79 -6.87 -6.53
C TYR A 44 -4.40 -6.31 -7.82
N GLY A 45 -3.57 -5.71 -8.65
CA GLY A 45 -3.97 -5.07 -9.90
C GLY A 45 -4.44 -6.00 -11.03
N GLY A 46 -4.55 -7.31 -10.81
CA GLY A 46 -5.12 -8.26 -11.77
C GLY A 46 -4.23 -8.59 -12.98
N GLY A 47 -3.04 -7.99 -13.12
CA GLY A 47 -2.17 -8.18 -14.27
C GLY A 47 -1.37 -9.49 -14.23
N SER A 48 -1.13 -10.09 -15.41
CA SER A 48 -0.30 -11.29 -15.61
C SER A 48 1.14 -10.97 -16.02
N VAL A 49 1.66 -9.80 -15.62
CA VAL A 49 2.97 -9.29 -16.04
C VAL A 49 3.80 -8.81 -14.84
N GLY A 50 5.11 -8.76 -14.99
CA GLY A 50 6.04 -8.21 -14.01
C GLY A 50 5.93 -8.86 -12.64
N LEU A 51 6.13 -8.05 -11.60
CA LEU A 51 6.04 -8.51 -10.21
C LEU A 51 4.62 -8.91 -9.81
N MET A 52 3.58 -8.37 -10.47
CA MET A 52 2.19 -8.77 -10.28
C MET A 52 1.99 -10.27 -10.55
N LYS A 53 2.52 -10.76 -11.68
CA LYS A 53 2.46 -12.19 -12.00
C LYS A 53 3.21 -13.03 -10.98
N VAL A 54 4.41 -12.61 -10.59
CA VAL A 54 5.24 -13.37 -9.64
C VAL A 54 4.52 -13.62 -8.33
N ILE A 55 3.94 -12.58 -7.73
CA ILE A 55 3.28 -12.74 -6.43
C ILE A 55 1.98 -13.53 -6.55
N ALA A 56 1.20 -13.33 -7.62
CA ALA A 56 -0.03 -14.07 -7.86
C ALA A 56 0.25 -15.57 -8.06
N ASP A 57 1.23 -15.93 -8.89
CA ASP A 57 1.63 -17.31 -9.13
C ASP A 57 2.01 -18.01 -7.82
N VAL A 58 2.87 -17.39 -6.98
CA VAL A 58 3.29 -17.97 -5.70
C VAL A 58 2.12 -18.17 -4.74
N MET A 59 1.17 -17.23 -4.68
CA MET A 59 -0.01 -17.36 -3.83
C MET A 59 -0.92 -18.51 -4.31
N MET A 60 -1.12 -18.63 -5.63
CA MET A 60 -1.89 -19.75 -6.23
C MET A 60 -1.22 -21.11 -6.01
N GLU A 61 0.11 -21.21 -6.17
CA GLU A 61 0.89 -22.42 -5.89
C GLU A 61 0.73 -22.89 -4.43
N ARG A 62 0.47 -21.94 -3.52
CA ARG A 62 0.20 -22.19 -2.09
C ARG A 62 -1.29 -22.37 -1.77
N HIS A 63 -2.15 -22.47 -2.79
CA HIS A 63 -3.60 -22.63 -2.65
C HIS A 63 -4.27 -21.50 -1.84
N CYS A 64 -3.71 -20.29 -1.87
CA CYS A 64 -4.30 -19.11 -1.26
C CYS A 64 -5.19 -18.37 -2.26
N LYS A 65 -6.25 -17.76 -1.77
CA LYS A 65 -7.17 -17.01 -2.62
C LYS A 65 -6.47 -15.77 -3.20
N VAL A 66 -6.60 -15.61 -4.52
CA VAL A 66 -6.05 -14.47 -5.30
C VAL A 66 -7.19 -13.75 -6.00
N ILE A 67 -7.33 -12.46 -5.71
CA ILE A 67 -8.37 -11.58 -6.28
C ILE A 67 -7.67 -10.45 -7.03
N GLY A 68 -7.95 -10.33 -8.32
CA GLY A 68 -7.48 -9.24 -9.17
C GLY A 68 -8.56 -8.21 -9.42
N THR A 69 -8.19 -6.94 -9.53
CA THR A 69 -9.09 -5.89 -10.00
C THR A 69 -8.46 -5.18 -11.19
N ILE A 70 -9.16 -5.17 -12.32
CA ILE A 70 -8.64 -4.67 -13.59
C ILE A 70 -9.70 -3.85 -14.33
N THR A 71 -9.27 -2.89 -15.15
CA THR A 71 -10.23 -2.18 -16.01
C THR A 71 -10.53 -2.98 -17.29
N GLN A 72 -11.74 -2.78 -17.84
CA GLN A 72 -12.12 -3.41 -19.12
C GLN A 72 -11.10 -3.12 -20.21
N HIS A 73 -10.61 -1.89 -20.30
CA HIS A 73 -9.56 -1.49 -21.25
C HIS A 73 -8.30 -2.38 -21.17
N LEU A 74 -7.83 -2.68 -19.94
CA LEU A 74 -6.65 -3.55 -19.75
C LEU A 74 -6.98 -5.03 -20.03
N MET A 75 -8.21 -5.47 -19.78
CA MET A 75 -8.67 -6.81 -20.18
C MET A 75 -8.66 -6.96 -21.69
N ASP A 76 -9.13 -5.96 -22.42
CA ASP A 76 -9.13 -5.96 -23.90
C ASP A 76 -7.70 -6.00 -24.47
N MET A 77 -6.71 -5.50 -23.73
CA MET A 77 -5.28 -5.60 -24.05
C MET A 77 -4.65 -6.96 -23.68
N HIS A 78 -5.42 -7.91 -23.19
CA HIS A 78 -4.96 -9.26 -22.78
C HIS A 78 -3.86 -9.27 -21.73
N VAL A 79 -3.84 -8.27 -20.81
CA VAL A 79 -2.87 -8.22 -19.71
C VAL A 79 -3.41 -8.78 -18.39
N GLY A 80 -4.69 -9.14 -18.34
CA GLY A 80 -5.32 -9.77 -17.18
C GLY A 80 -4.79 -11.18 -16.90
N HIS A 81 -4.82 -11.58 -15.64
CA HIS A 81 -4.39 -12.92 -15.22
C HIS A 81 -5.58 -13.89 -15.25
N GLU A 82 -5.57 -14.87 -16.18
CA GLU A 82 -6.73 -15.75 -16.44
C GLU A 82 -6.90 -16.87 -15.40
N ALA A 83 -5.86 -17.20 -14.63
CA ALA A 83 -5.84 -18.38 -13.75
C ALA A 83 -6.15 -18.08 -12.28
N ILE A 84 -6.36 -16.82 -11.89
CA ILE A 84 -6.65 -16.45 -10.50
C ILE A 84 -8.09 -16.81 -10.10
N ASP A 85 -8.36 -16.89 -8.79
CA ASP A 85 -9.68 -17.33 -8.28
C ASP A 85 -10.81 -16.35 -8.62
N GLU A 86 -10.51 -15.03 -8.67
CA GLU A 86 -11.52 -14.01 -8.91
C GLU A 86 -10.92 -12.81 -9.64
N MET A 87 -11.55 -12.38 -10.73
CA MET A 87 -11.21 -11.16 -11.45
C MET A 87 -12.40 -10.20 -11.43
N ILE A 88 -12.21 -9.04 -10.79
CA ILE A 88 -13.19 -7.97 -10.74
C ILE A 88 -12.87 -6.99 -11.87
N VAL A 89 -13.74 -6.93 -12.88
CA VAL A 89 -13.57 -6.00 -13.99
C VAL A 89 -14.39 -4.75 -13.73
N VAL A 90 -13.76 -3.59 -13.90
CA VAL A 90 -14.37 -2.27 -13.68
C VAL A 90 -14.13 -1.37 -14.89
N GLU A 91 -14.85 -0.24 -14.98
CA GLU A 91 -14.76 0.67 -16.11
C GLU A 91 -13.56 1.64 -16.01
N THR A 92 -13.29 2.16 -14.81
CA THR A 92 -12.32 3.23 -14.60
C THR A 92 -11.19 2.85 -13.65
N MET A 93 -10.05 3.55 -13.75
CA MET A 93 -8.94 3.40 -12.79
C MET A 93 -9.35 3.84 -11.37
N ALA A 94 -10.24 4.82 -11.25
CA ALA A 94 -10.76 5.26 -9.95
C ALA A 94 -11.59 4.15 -9.27
N GLU A 95 -12.49 3.51 -10.00
CA GLU A 95 -13.25 2.35 -9.50
C GLU A 95 -12.32 1.20 -9.11
N ARG A 96 -11.28 0.91 -9.93
CA ARG A 96 -10.29 -0.12 -9.64
C ARG A 96 -9.60 0.12 -8.29
N LYS A 97 -9.08 1.31 -8.06
CA LYS A 97 -8.45 1.69 -6.80
C LYS A 97 -9.45 1.59 -5.63
N LYS A 98 -10.65 2.10 -5.82
CA LYS A 98 -11.71 2.06 -4.79
C LYS A 98 -12.08 0.63 -4.37
N VAL A 99 -12.18 -0.31 -5.30
CA VAL A 99 -12.45 -1.73 -4.98
C VAL A 99 -11.31 -2.31 -4.13
N LEU A 100 -10.04 -2.07 -4.51
CA LEU A 100 -8.87 -2.54 -3.75
C LEU A 100 -8.83 -1.93 -2.35
N GLU A 101 -9.11 -0.63 -2.25
CA GLU A 101 -9.16 0.09 -0.97
C GLU A 101 -10.23 -0.44 -0.03
N ASP A 102 -11.42 -0.71 -0.54
CA ASP A 102 -12.54 -1.18 0.28
C ASP A 102 -12.32 -2.60 0.79
N MET A 103 -11.77 -3.47 -0.05
CA MET A 103 -11.62 -4.90 0.26
C MET A 103 -10.40 -5.22 1.14
N ALA A 104 -9.32 -4.43 1.07
CA ALA A 104 -8.08 -4.72 1.78
C ALA A 104 -8.16 -4.47 3.29
N ASP A 105 -7.44 -5.25 4.08
CA ASP A 105 -7.16 -5.00 5.49
C ASP A 105 -5.87 -4.18 5.68
N GLY A 106 -5.00 -4.16 4.67
CA GLY A 106 -3.74 -3.41 4.64
C GLY A 106 -3.09 -3.46 3.26
N PHE A 107 -2.11 -2.58 3.07
CA PHE A 107 -1.46 -2.36 1.77
C PHE A 107 0.04 -2.56 1.88
N ILE A 108 0.61 -3.32 0.96
CA ILE A 108 2.06 -3.50 0.79
C ILE A 108 2.45 -3.00 -0.59
N VAL A 109 3.50 -2.19 -0.64
CA VAL A 109 4.00 -1.58 -1.87
C VAL A 109 5.37 -2.16 -2.20
N LEU A 110 5.44 -3.05 -3.18
CA LEU A 110 6.66 -3.55 -3.80
C LEU A 110 7.23 -2.54 -4.79
N PRO A 111 8.51 -2.64 -5.16
CA PRO A 111 9.07 -1.82 -6.22
C PRO A 111 8.21 -1.79 -7.49
N GLY A 112 8.02 -0.59 -8.05
CA GLY A 112 7.17 -0.39 -9.22
C GLY A 112 7.35 1.00 -9.84
N GLY A 113 6.58 1.28 -10.87
CA GLY A 113 6.62 2.54 -11.60
C GLY A 113 5.66 3.60 -11.02
N ILE A 114 5.34 4.59 -11.85
CA ILE A 114 4.49 5.73 -11.48
C ILE A 114 3.08 5.29 -11.07
N GLY A 115 2.51 4.25 -11.72
CA GLY A 115 1.21 3.71 -11.29
C GLY A 115 1.23 3.15 -9.87
N THR A 116 2.33 2.47 -9.49
CA THR A 116 2.53 1.97 -8.12
C THR A 116 2.66 3.13 -7.13
N MET A 117 3.29 4.24 -7.52
CA MET A 117 3.40 5.45 -6.69
C MET A 117 2.04 6.16 -6.56
N ASP A 118 1.24 6.23 -7.61
CA ASP A 118 -0.12 6.76 -7.58
C ASP A 118 -0.99 5.98 -6.55
N GLU A 119 -0.98 4.65 -6.62
CA GLU A 119 -1.68 3.77 -5.67
C GLU A 119 -1.15 3.94 -4.22
N PHE A 120 0.17 4.05 -4.05
CA PHE A 120 0.80 4.27 -2.75
C PHE A 120 0.38 5.59 -2.12
N PHE A 121 0.56 6.71 -2.83
CA PHE A 121 0.27 8.02 -2.26
C PHE A 121 -1.22 8.21 -1.98
N GLU A 122 -2.10 7.68 -2.82
CA GLU A 122 -3.54 7.72 -2.56
C GLU A 122 -3.89 6.97 -1.27
N THR A 123 -3.49 5.71 -1.12
CA THR A 123 -3.77 4.93 0.08
C THR A 123 -3.11 5.51 1.33
N TYR A 124 -1.90 6.08 1.19
CA TYR A 124 -1.20 6.74 2.29
C TYR A 124 -1.96 7.99 2.78
N VAL A 125 -2.46 8.83 1.86
CA VAL A 125 -3.29 9.99 2.18
C VAL A 125 -4.60 9.57 2.85
N LEU A 126 -5.28 8.53 2.34
CA LEU A 126 -6.53 8.03 2.93
C LEU A 126 -6.32 7.49 4.35
N SER A 127 -5.20 6.81 4.61
CA SER A 127 -4.81 6.38 5.95
C SER A 127 -4.47 7.57 6.86
N GLN A 128 -3.73 8.57 6.36
CA GLN A 128 -3.40 9.80 7.07
C GLN A 128 -4.65 10.56 7.48
N LEU A 129 -5.64 10.69 6.59
CA LEU A 129 -6.90 11.40 6.82
C LEU A 129 -7.93 10.58 7.62
N ARG A 130 -7.60 9.35 7.99
CA ARG A 130 -8.52 8.44 8.70
C ARG A 130 -9.81 8.17 7.92
N VAL A 131 -9.75 8.16 6.59
CA VAL A 131 -10.82 7.63 5.74
C VAL A 131 -10.95 6.13 6.00
N PHE A 132 -9.82 5.48 6.25
CA PHE A 132 -9.74 4.14 6.83
C PHE A 132 -8.58 4.01 7.83
N ASP A 133 -8.67 3.03 8.73
CA ASP A 133 -7.64 2.73 9.74
C ASP A 133 -6.81 1.50 9.31
N LYS A 134 -6.23 1.54 8.10
CA LYS A 134 -5.49 0.43 7.50
C LYS A 134 -4.01 0.78 7.37
N PRO A 135 -3.09 -0.14 7.69
CA PRO A 135 -1.65 0.10 7.52
C PRO A 135 -1.26 0.16 6.05
N VAL A 136 -0.28 1.03 5.76
CA VAL A 136 0.40 1.10 4.47
C VAL A 136 1.88 0.85 4.70
N ALA A 137 2.46 -0.09 3.95
CA ALA A 137 3.84 -0.51 4.12
C ALA A 137 4.63 -0.45 2.79
N LEU A 138 5.79 0.17 2.81
CA LEU A 138 6.78 0.10 1.74
C LEU A 138 7.70 -1.10 1.96
N PHE A 139 7.67 -2.07 1.06
CA PHE A 139 8.64 -3.15 1.04
C PHE A 139 9.92 -2.67 0.34
N ASN A 140 10.87 -2.18 1.13
CA ASN A 140 12.04 -1.43 0.68
C ASN A 140 13.17 -2.35 0.15
N VAL A 141 12.83 -3.20 -0.79
CA VAL A 141 13.75 -4.13 -1.43
C VAL A 141 14.93 -3.38 -2.04
N ASN A 142 16.15 -3.76 -1.63
CA ASN A 142 17.38 -3.19 -2.18
C ASN A 142 17.39 -1.65 -2.16
N HIS A 143 16.88 -1.05 -1.08
CA HIS A 143 16.85 0.41 -0.88
C HIS A 143 16.09 1.20 -1.95
N TYR A 144 15.14 0.53 -2.62
CA TYR A 144 14.39 1.13 -3.74
C TYR A 144 13.61 2.38 -3.33
N TYR A 145 13.09 2.41 -2.12
CA TYR A 145 12.24 3.49 -1.60
C TYR A 145 12.97 4.49 -0.70
N ASP A 146 14.31 4.40 -0.54
CA ASP A 146 15.07 5.33 0.32
C ASP A 146 14.79 6.80 -0.04
N GLY A 147 14.76 7.13 -1.34
CA GLY A 147 14.46 8.49 -1.79
C GLY A 147 13.03 8.96 -1.46
N ILE A 148 12.06 8.06 -1.48
CA ILE A 148 10.66 8.37 -1.09
C ILE A 148 10.56 8.57 0.42
N VAL A 149 11.19 7.71 1.21
CA VAL A 149 11.22 7.83 2.68
C VAL A 149 11.89 9.14 3.09
N GLN A 150 13.04 9.48 2.49
CA GLN A 150 13.75 10.74 2.73
C GLN A 150 12.89 11.95 2.34
N PHE A 151 12.14 11.87 1.24
CA PHE A 151 11.26 12.95 0.82
C PHE A 151 10.06 13.12 1.77
N ILE A 152 9.47 12.03 2.26
CA ILE A 152 8.40 12.07 3.26
C ILE A 152 8.90 12.71 4.56
N ASP A 153 10.11 12.36 5.01
CA ASP A 153 10.77 13.01 6.15
C ASP A 153 11.00 14.51 5.92
N HIS A 154 11.41 14.88 4.71
CA HIS A 154 11.59 16.28 4.33
C HIS A 154 10.27 17.04 4.39
N ILE A 155 9.18 16.49 3.85
CA ILE A 155 7.83 17.08 3.93
C ILE A 155 7.43 17.36 5.40
N ALA A 156 7.74 16.43 6.31
CA ALA A 156 7.46 16.60 7.72
C ALA A 156 8.36 17.66 8.38
N ASN A 157 9.64 17.72 8.01
CA ASN A 157 10.59 18.72 8.51
C ASN A 157 10.24 20.15 8.05
N GLU A 158 9.73 20.30 6.83
CA GLU A 158 9.25 21.58 6.28
C GLU A 158 7.85 21.98 6.78
N GLY A 159 7.20 21.14 7.61
CA GLY A 159 5.92 21.45 8.23
C GLY A 159 4.70 21.19 7.34
N PHE A 160 4.85 20.61 6.15
CA PHE A 160 3.73 20.26 5.27
C PHE A 160 3.01 18.96 5.69
N MET A 161 3.58 18.20 6.62
CA MET A 161 2.98 17.02 7.21
C MET A 161 3.42 16.89 8.67
N ARG A 162 2.54 16.38 9.52
CA ARG A 162 2.93 16.09 10.90
C ARG A 162 3.88 14.90 10.97
N ARG A 163 4.82 14.97 11.91
CA ARG A 163 5.83 13.92 12.15
C ARG A 163 5.19 12.56 12.43
N GLU A 164 4.10 12.52 13.20
CA GLU A 164 3.40 11.28 13.53
C GLU A 164 2.85 10.55 12.29
N HIS A 165 2.52 11.28 11.22
CA HIS A 165 2.08 10.64 9.97
C HIS A 165 3.25 10.03 9.21
N ALA A 166 4.42 10.69 9.19
CA ALA A 166 5.63 10.12 8.59
C ALA A 166 6.08 8.86 9.34
N GLU A 167 6.04 8.88 10.67
CA GLU A 167 6.39 7.74 11.54
C GLU A 167 5.42 6.57 11.44
N ASN A 168 4.17 6.81 11.02
CA ASN A 168 3.17 5.77 10.80
C ASN A 168 3.37 4.97 9.50
N LEU A 169 4.22 5.46 8.58
CA LEU A 169 4.56 4.69 7.39
C LEU A 169 5.45 3.51 7.78
N ILE A 170 4.99 2.32 7.49
CA ILE A 170 5.77 1.11 7.75
C ILE A 170 6.79 0.94 6.61
N VAL A 171 8.07 0.80 6.97
CA VAL A 171 9.15 0.53 6.02
C VAL A 171 9.95 -0.67 6.53
N SER A 172 10.14 -1.69 5.69
CA SER A 172 10.96 -2.85 6.00
C SER A 172 11.43 -3.53 4.71
N ASP A 173 12.56 -4.22 4.74
CA ASP A 173 13.08 -5.13 3.71
C ASP A 173 12.90 -6.62 4.07
N ASP A 174 12.26 -6.87 5.22
CA ASP A 174 11.86 -8.20 5.69
C ASP A 174 10.31 -8.31 5.69
N PRO A 175 9.73 -9.24 4.91
CA PRO A 175 8.28 -9.34 4.77
C PRO A 175 7.59 -9.86 6.03
N GLN A 176 8.26 -10.67 6.86
CA GLN A 176 7.67 -11.17 8.11
C GLN A 176 7.61 -10.05 9.15
N GLU A 177 8.72 -9.31 9.34
CA GLU A 177 8.76 -8.14 10.21
C GLU A 177 7.70 -7.11 9.79
N MET A 178 7.59 -6.85 8.48
CA MET A 178 6.63 -5.90 7.94
C MET A 178 5.19 -6.32 8.27
N LEU A 179 4.83 -7.58 8.09
CA LEU A 179 3.50 -8.08 8.40
C LEU A 179 3.18 -7.99 9.90
N GLU A 180 4.16 -8.25 10.78
CA GLU A 180 3.98 -8.08 12.22
C GLU A 180 3.77 -6.61 12.61
N LYS A 181 4.52 -5.67 12.01
CA LYS A 181 4.29 -4.23 12.19
C LYS A 181 2.89 -3.81 11.73
N MET A 182 2.42 -4.34 10.60
CA MET A 182 1.07 -4.08 10.09
C MET A 182 -0.02 -4.57 11.04
N LYS A 183 0.12 -5.75 11.66
CA LYS A 183 -0.82 -6.27 12.66
C LYS A 183 -0.89 -5.38 13.91
N GLN A 184 0.20 -4.70 14.26
CA GLN A 184 0.33 -3.83 15.43
C GLN A 184 0.03 -2.36 15.12
N PHE A 185 -0.28 -2.03 13.88
CA PHE A 185 -0.51 -0.65 13.42
C PHE A 185 -1.53 0.08 14.28
N GLN A 186 -1.22 1.32 14.63
CA GLN A 186 -2.13 2.25 15.30
C GLN A 186 -2.15 3.56 14.51
N PRO A 187 -3.31 3.96 13.98
CA PRO A 187 -3.39 5.18 13.19
C PRO A 187 -3.16 6.42 14.06
N ALA A 188 -2.50 7.44 13.50
CA ALA A 188 -2.26 8.71 14.19
C ALA A 188 -3.56 9.44 14.55
N ASP A 189 -3.57 10.23 15.63
CA ASP A 189 -4.76 10.99 16.05
C ASP A 189 -4.95 12.26 15.21
N VAL A 190 -5.95 12.22 14.32
CA VAL A 190 -6.29 13.35 13.43
C VAL A 190 -7.08 14.46 14.15
N LYS A 191 -7.79 14.16 15.24
CA LYS A 191 -8.61 15.16 15.93
C LYS A 191 -7.76 16.31 16.46
N LYS A 192 -6.60 15.99 17.00
CA LYS A 192 -5.64 16.99 17.48
C LYS A 192 -5.16 17.90 16.36
N TRP A 193 -4.88 17.36 15.19
CA TRP A 193 -4.45 18.11 14.01
C TRP A 193 -5.51 19.12 13.49
N VAL A 194 -6.78 18.69 13.41
CA VAL A 194 -7.88 19.57 12.98
C VAL A 194 -8.08 20.75 13.97
N VAL A 195 -7.91 20.50 15.26
CA VAL A 195 -7.98 21.56 16.28
C VAL A 195 -6.82 22.54 16.11
N GLU A 196 -5.60 22.06 15.98
CA GLU A 196 -4.40 22.91 15.82
C GLU A 196 -4.46 23.78 14.57
N ILE A 197 -4.91 23.24 13.42
CA ILE A 197 -5.11 24.04 12.20
C ILE A 197 -6.15 25.14 12.43
N LYS A 198 -7.27 24.82 13.06
CA LYS A 198 -8.30 25.83 13.34
C LYS A 198 -7.81 26.93 14.27
N GLU A 199 -6.99 26.59 15.26
CA GLU A 199 -6.37 27.57 16.16
C GLU A 199 -5.35 28.43 15.43
N GLN A 200 -4.53 27.84 14.55
CA GLN A 200 -3.56 28.56 13.73
C GLN A 200 -4.26 29.56 12.78
N VAL A 201 -5.24 29.12 12.01
CA VAL A 201 -6.03 29.99 11.12
C VAL A 201 -6.67 31.14 11.90
N ARG A 202 -7.25 30.86 13.07
CA ARG A 202 -7.86 31.87 13.92
C ARG A 202 -6.84 32.88 14.47
N SER A 203 -5.62 32.45 14.82
CA SER A 203 -4.56 33.36 15.28
C SER A 203 -4.04 34.25 14.15
N GLU A 204 -3.94 33.73 12.93
CA GLU A 204 -3.57 34.51 11.74
C GLU A 204 -4.62 35.54 11.40
N GLU A 205 -5.92 35.19 11.43
CA GLU A 205 -7.04 36.15 11.22
C GLU A 205 -7.09 37.24 12.28
N LEU A 206 -6.69 36.94 13.53
CA LEU A 206 -6.65 37.94 14.61
C LEU A 206 -5.34 38.75 14.65
N GLY A 207 -4.41 38.52 13.72
CA GLY A 207 -3.14 39.28 13.64
C GLY A 207 -2.19 39.00 14.81
N VAL A 208 -2.41 37.92 15.58
CA VAL A 208 -1.54 37.49 16.69
C VAL A 208 -0.44 36.63 16.11
N ARG A 209 0.73 37.24 15.83
CA ARG A 209 1.94 36.46 15.49
C ARG A 209 2.44 35.77 16.74
N SER A 210 2.55 34.44 16.70
CA SER A 210 3.27 33.62 17.70
C SER A 210 4.79 33.79 17.54
#